data_59c4f3cfa1a38b41f71203e91ca4d624
#
_entry.id   59c4f3cfa1a38b41f71203e91ca4d624
#
_cell.length_a   1.000
_cell.length_b   1.000
_cell.length_c   1.000
_cell.angle_alpha   90.00
_cell.angle_beta   90.00
_cell.angle_gamma   90.00
#
_symmetry.space_group_name_H-M   'P 1'
#
loop_
_entity.id
_entity.type
_entity.pdbx_description
1 polymer ?
#
loop_
_entity_poly.entity_id
_entity_poly.type
_entity_poly.pdbx_seq_one_letter_code
_entity_poly.pdbx_strand_id
1 'polypeptide(L)'
;YEYVHELNKLRFSSEVIANAIINLNVKVLTSKGVSPSGGERAEFNLLKELKDSEQYDVLLIDEPEASFDNPFIMKNITKIIKNLSLKSTVFLTTHNNTLGMLMKPDMLIYTYHDGDVFDIYEGEFGAKELVNSTGKTINSFDKIIDVMEAGEIAYKERKNIYEDIKN
;
A
#
# COMPACT_ATOMS: atom_id res chain seq x y z
N TYR A 1 -44.15 14.48 15.56
CA TYR A 1 -44.83 13.20 15.20
C TYR A 1 -45.85 13.40 14.06
N GLU A 2 -46.62 14.48 14.02
CA GLU A 2 -47.61 14.76 12.97
C GLU A 2 -46.98 14.91 11.57
N TYR A 3 -45.85 15.58 11.45
CA TYR A 3 -45.17 15.78 10.18
C TYR A 3 -44.72 14.46 9.51
N VAL A 4 -44.21 13.52 10.30
CA VAL A 4 -43.78 12.19 9.79
C VAL A 4 -45.00 11.40 9.35
N HIS A 5 -46.14 11.54 10.04
CA HIS A 5 -47.40 10.90 9.70
C HIS A 5 -47.94 11.43 8.36
N GLU A 6 -47.89 12.74 8.13
CA GLU A 6 -48.33 13.34 6.87
C GLU A 6 -47.42 12.96 5.69
N LEU A 7 -46.08 12.90 5.90
CA LEU A 7 -45.12 12.45 4.88
C LEU A 7 -45.31 10.98 4.50
N ASN A 8 -45.69 10.12 5.46
CA ASN A 8 -46.02 8.72 5.18
C ASN A 8 -47.29 8.58 4.30
N LYS A 9 -48.26 9.49 4.41
CA LYS A 9 -49.45 9.52 3.54
C LYS A 9 -49.09 9.80 2.07
N LEU A 10 -47.98 10.47 1.82
CA LEU A 10 -47.47 10.77 0.48
C LEU A 10 -46.74 9.58 -0.17
N ARG A 11 -46.74 8.39 0.45
CA ARG A 11 -46.11 7.15 -0.02
C ARG A 11 -44.58 7.20 -0.15
N PHE A 12 -43.93 8.11 0.56
CA PHE A 12 -42.46 8.05 0.69
C PHE A 12 -42.09 6.90 1.62
N SER A 13 -41.00 6.17 1.28
CA SER A 13 -40.48 5.15 2.20
C SER A 13 -39.94 5.79 3.48
N SER A 14 -40.01 5.06 4.60
CA SER A 14 -39.50 5.53 5.89
C SER A 14 -37.99 5.92 5.80
N GLU A 15 -37.25 5.28 4.92
CA GLU A 15 -35.82 5.56 4.67
C GLU A 15 -35.62 6.93 3.98
N VAL A 16 -36.45 7.27 2.99
CA VAL A 16 -36.42 8.59 2.32
C VAL A 16 -36.80 9.70 3.30
N ILE A 17 -37.80 9.47 4.15
CA ILE A 17 -38.22 10.44 5.18
C ILE A 17 -37.08 10.62 6.23
N ALA A 18 -36.46 9.52 6.69
CA ALA A 18 -35.35 9.58 7.63
C ALA A 18 -34.18 10.36 7.06
N ASN A 19 -33.77 10.10 5.82
CA ASN A 19 -32.67 10.79 5.15
C ASN A 19 -32.98 12.27 4.91
N ALA A 20 -34.22 12.68 4.76
CA ALA A 20 -34.62 14.09 4.60
C ALA A 20 -34.60 14.87 5.93
N ILE A 21 -34.86 14.18 7.05
CA ILE A 21 -34.99 14.81 8.37
C ILE A 21 -33.73 14.66 9.23
N ILE A 22 -33.01 13.56 9.07
CA ILE A 22 -31.81 13.23 9.89
C ILE A 22 -30.55 13.45 9.06
N ASN A 23 -29.79 14.49 9.38
CA ASN A 23 -28.46 14.71 8.82
C ASN A 23 -27.42 14.05 9.76
N LEU A 24 -26.99 12.83 9.43
CA LEU A 24 -25.94 12.14 10.17
C LEU A 24 -24.58 12.62 9.69
N ASN A 25 -23.86 13.31 10.55
CA ASN A 25 -22.50 13.76 10.29
C ASN A 25 -21.51 12.90 11.09
N VAL A 26 -20.87 11.94 10.43
CA VAL A 26 -19.86 11.08 11.04
C VAL A 26 -18.50 11.77 10.95
N LYS A 27 -17.84 11.97 12.07
CA LYS A 27 -16.49 12.52 12.14
C LYS A 27 -15.53 11.50 12.73
N VAL A 28 -14.40 11.28 12.05
CA VAL A 28 -13.27 10.53 12.61
C VAL A 28 -12.49 11.50 13.51
N LEU A 29 -12.30 11.10 14.75
CA LEU A 29 -11.53 11.84 15.75
C LEU A 29 -10.38 11.00 16.26
N THR A 30 -9.30 11.64 16.69
CA THR A 30 -8.20 10.97 17.41
C THR A 30 -8.68 10.47 18.77
N SER A 31 -7.88 9.65 19.45
CA SER A 31 -8.16 9.18 20.82
C SER A 31 -8.33 10.32 21.83
N LYS A 32 -7.84 11.52 21.50
CA LYS A 32 -7.98 12.74 22.31
C LYS A 32 -9.23 13.56 21.95
N GLY A 33 -10.08 13.11 21.04
CA GLY A 33 -11.32 13.79 20.64
C GLY A 33 -11.11 14.99 19.71
N VAL A 34 -9.92 15.14 19.11
CA VAL A 34 -9.62 16.24 18.16
C VAL A 34 -9.62 15.75 16.72
N SER A 35 -9.79 16.64 15.77
CA SER A 35 -9.70 16.28 14.34
C SER A 35 -8.30 15.77 14.01
N PRO A 36 -8.19 14.63 13.30
CA PRO A 36 -6.91 14.09 12.89
C PRO A 36 -6.20 15.00 11.89
N SER A 37 -4.88 15.02 11.92
CA SER A 37 -4.04 15.61 10.88
C SER A 37 -4.26 14.91 9.54
N GLY A 38 -3.74 15.52 8.45
CA GLY A 38 -3.82 14.89 7.12
C GLY A 38 -3.17 13.50 7.08
N GLY A 39 -1.99 13.35 7.70
CA GLY A 39 -1.28 12.08 7.81
C GLY A 39 -2.05 11.03 8.61
N GLU A 40 -2.55 11.38 9.82
CA GLU A 40 -3.36 10.46 10.64
C GLU A 40 -4.65 10.01 9.93
N ARG A 41 -5.24 10.90 9.11
CA ARG A 41 -6.42 10.55 8.30
C ARG A 41 -6.07 9.58 7.17
N ALA A 42 -4.96 9.82 6.48
CA ALA A 42 -4.46 8.93 5.43
C ALA A 42 -4.15 7.54 6.02
N GLU A 43 -3.48 7.50 7.17
CA GLU A 43 -3.21 6.29 7.93
C GLU A 43 -4.49 5.49 8.25
N PHE A 44 -5.48 6.16 8.82
CA PHE A 44 -6.76 5.54 9.14
C PHE A 44 -7.46 4.98 7.90
N ASN A 45 -7.49 5.72 6.81
CA ASN A 45 -8.13 5.29 5.57
C ASN A 45 -7.43 4.06 4.99
N LEU A 46 -6.09 4.07 4.90
CA LEU A 46 -5.33 2.92 4.40
C LEU A 46 -5.56 1.67 5.26
N LEU A 47 -5.49 1.80 6.59
CA LEU A 47 -5.72 0.68 7.50
C LEU A 47 -7.13 0.12 7.36
N LYS A 48 -8.11 0.97 7.13
CA LYS A 48 -9.51 0.57 6.89
C LYS A 48 -9.63 -0.16 5.56
N GLU A 49 -9.09 0.39 4.48
CA GLU A 49 -9.12 -0.25 3.15
C GLU A 49 -8.45 -1.61 3.15
N LEU A 50 -7.26 -1.74 3.76
CA LEU A 50 -6.57 -3.01 3.89
C LEU A 50 -7.37 -4.02 4.73
N LYS A 51 -8.06 -3.58 5.77
CA LYS A 51 -8.93 -4.46 6.56
C LYS A 51 -10.17 -4.89 5.77
N ASP A 52 -10.81 -3.98 5.07
CA ASP A 52 -11.99 -4.26 4.26
C ASP A 52 -11.65 -5.17 3.05
N SER A 53 -10.36 -5.26 2.68
CA SER A 53 -9.88 -6.10 1.58
C SER A 53 -9.73 -7.59 1.93
N GLU A 54 -9.87 -8.00 3.19
CA GLU A 54 -9.72 -9.40 3.63
C GLU A 54 -10.67 -10.41 2.95
N GLN A 55 -11.70 -9.93 2.27
CA GLN A 55 -12.69 -10.73 1.54
C GLN A 55 -12.29 -11.08 0.10
N TYR A 56 -11.20 -10.52 -0.42
CA TYR A 56 -10.78 -10.73 -1.80
C TYR A 56 -9.63 -11.74 -1.90
N ASP A 57 -9.67 -12.56 -2.95
CA ASP A 57 -8.63 -13.58 -3.23
C ASP A 57 -7.35 -12.97 -3.82
N VAL A 58 -7.48 -11.84 -4.52
CA VAL A 58 -6.36 -11.12 -5.16
C VAL A 58 -6.41 -9.66 -4.78
N LEU A 59 -5.28 -9.13 -4.34
CA LEU A 59 -5.10 -7.74 -3.95
C LEU A 59 -4.01 -7.08 -4.79
N LEU A 60 -4.31 -5.93 -5.35
CA LEU A 60 -3.35 -5.05 -6.00
C LEU A 60 -3.16 -3.82 -5.10
N ILE A 61 -1.96 -3.64 -4.56
CA ILE A 61 -1.63 -2.55 -3.64
C ILE A 61 -0.53 -1.72 -4.30
N ASP A 62 -0.88 -0.47 -4.63
CA ASP A 62 0.00 0.44 -5.35
C ASP A 62 0.53 1.51 -4.39
N GLU A 63 1.85 1.54 -4.21
CA GLU A 63 2.60 2.50 -3.39
C GLU A 63 1.93 2.86 -2.06
N PRO A 64 1.60 1.89 -1.19
CA PRO A 64 0.88 2.15 0.05
C PRO A 64 1.65 3.07 1.02
N GLU A 65 2.94 3.25 0.77
CA GLU A 65 3.82 4.09 1.56
C GLU A 65 3.85 5.56 1.17
N ALA A 66 3.23 5.98 0.07
CA ALA A 66 3.39 7.31 -0.54
C ALA A 66 3.14 8.50 0.42
N SER A 67 2.39 8.31 1.50
CA SER A 67 2.05 9.35 2.48
C SER A 67 2.57 9.10 3.89
N PHE A 68 3.48 8.12 4.09
CA PHE A 68 3.85 7.65 5.42
C PHE A 68 5.37 7.65 5.66
N ASP A 69 5.74 7.77 6.94
CA ASP A 69 7.12 7.62 7.37
C ASP A 69 7.52 6.13 7.54
N ASN A 70 8.83 5.87 7.53
CA ASN A 70 9.36 4.52 7.65
C ASN A 70 8.93 3.81 8.97
N PRO A 71 8.90 4.44 10.15
CA PRO A 71 8.42 3.80 11.38
C PRO A 71 6.98 3.28 11.29
N PHE A 72 6.07 4.05 10.67
CA PHE A 72 4.70 3.62 10.47
C PHE A 72 4.59 2.45 9.50
N ILE A 73 5.33 2.52 8.36
CA ILE A 73 5.43 1.45 7.37
C ILE A 73 5.88 0.15 8.04
N MET A 74 7.00 0.19 8.79
CA MET A 74 7.55 -0.98 9.45
C MET A 74 6.60 -1.61 10.47
N LYS A 75 5.93 -0.77 11.27
CA LYS A 75 5.12 -1.24 12.41
C LYS A 75 3.74 -1.74 11.99
N ASN A 76 3.11 -1.08 11.03
CA ASN A 76 1.70 -1.29 10.71
C ASN A 76 1.51 -1.90 9.32
N ILE A 77 1.99 -1.25 8.26
CA ILE A 77 1.72 -1.65 6.88
C ILE A 77 2.28 -3.05 6.59
N THR A 78 3.56 -3.27 6.89
CA THR A 78 4.21 -4.58 6.65
C THR A 78 3.49 -5.72 7.34
N LYS A 79 3.05 -5.51 8.57
CA LYS A 79 2.33 -6.53 9.35
C LYS A 79 0.98 -6.87 8.73
N ILE A 80 0.23 -5.85 8.30
CA ILE A 80 -1.11 -6.05 7.72
C ILE A 80 -0.99 -6.75 6.38
N ILE A 81 -0.11 -6.28 5.48
CA ILE A 81 0.08 -6.90 4.17
C ILE A 81 0.53 -8.35 4.31
N LYS A 82 1.45 -8.67 5.22
CA LYS A 82 1.84 -10.06 5.52
C LYS A 82 0.70 -10.93 6.03
N ASN A 83 -0.20 -10.39 6.82
CA ASN A 83 -1.38 -11.14 7.24
C ASN A 83 -2.36 -11.38 6.08
N LEU A 84 -2.53 -10.40 5.20
CA LEU A 84 -3.34 -10.54 3.99
C LEU A 84 -2.75 -11.59 3.04
N SER A 85 -1.43 -11.62 2.85
CA SER A 85 -0.77 -12.59 1.98
C SER A 85 -0.87 -14.05 2.44
N LEU A 86 -1.28 -14.30 3.68
CA LEU A 86 -1.59 -15.67 4.16
C LEU A 86 -2.90 -16.23 3.59
N LYS A 87 -3.78 -15.36 3.09
CA LYS A 87 -5.12 -15.71 2.64
C LYS A 87 -5.36 -15.35 1.17
N SER A 88 -4.64 -14.37 0.67
CA SER A 88 -4.85 -13.75 -0.65
C SER A 88 -3.54 -13.67 -1.41
N THR A 89 -3.61 -13.71 -2.74
CA THR A 89 -2.46 -13.34 -3.59
C THR A 89 -2.32 -11.83 -3.59
N VAL A 90 -1.17 -11.32 -3.13
CA VAL A 90 -0.91 -9.88 -3.03
C VAL A 90 0.14 -9.46 -4.04
N PHE A 91 -0.22 -8.53 -4.92
CA PHE A 91 0.71 -7.79 -5.76
C PHE A 91 0.94 -6.42 -5.14
N LEU A 92 2.20 -6.10 -4.87
CA LEU A 92 2.59 -4.85 -4.23
C LEU A 92 3.57 -4.10 -5.13
N THR A 93 3.26 -2.86 -5.49
CA THR A 93 4.24 -1.94 -6.06
C THR A 93 4.79 -1.03 -4.96
N THR A 94 6.07 -0.73 -5.00
CA THR A 94 6.71 0.17 -4.03
C THR A 94 8.02 0.73 -4.56
N HIS A 95 8.29 1.99 -4.26
CA HIS A 95 9.60 2.63 -4.40
C HIS A 95 10.35 2.73 -3.06
N ASN A 96 9.75 2.27 -1.97
CA ASN A 96 10.35 2.30 -0.65
C ASN A 96 11.17 1.04 -0.40
N ASN A 97 12.50 1.20 -0.35
CA ASN A 97 13.43 0.09 -0.11
C ASN A 97 13.15 -0.63 1.22
N THR A 98 12.75 0.09 2.25
CA THR A 98 12.41 -0.49 3.55
C THR A 98 11.21 -1.43 3.43
N LEU A 99 10.14 -0.97 2.78
CA LEU A 99 8.94 -1.79 2.58
C LEU A 99 9.26 -3.00 1.69
N GLY A 100 9.86 -2.78 0.50
CA GLY A 100 10.19 -3.84 -0.44
C GLY A 100 11.05 -4.95 0.17
N MET A 101 12.10 -4.59 0.91
CA MET A 101 13.01 -5.57 1.54
C MET A 101 12.38 -6.28 2.75
N LEU A 102 11.58 -5.59 3.56
CA LEU A 102 10.94 -6.18 4.74
C LEU A 102 9.78 -7.11 4.40
N MET A 103 9.15 -6.91 3.25
CA MET A 103 8.07 -7.80 2.82
C MET A 103 8.56 -9.21 2.54
N LYS A 104 9.79 -9.37 2.01
CA LYS A 104 10.35 -10.67 1.60
C LYS A 104 9.33 -11.43 0.74
N PRO A 105 8.94 -10.91 -0.42
CA PRO A 105 7.92 -11.51 -1.27
C PRO A 105 8.39 -12.88 -1.78
N ASP A 106 7.47 -13.74 -2.22
CA ASP A 106 7.81 -15.02 -2.85
C ASP A 106 8.42 -14.78 -4.23
N MET A 107 7.91 -13.78 -4.97
CA MET A 107 8.36 -13.42 -6.30
C MET A 107 8.67 -11.94 -6.43
N LEU A 108 9.71 -11.64 -7.21
CA LEU A 108 10.05 -10.30 -7.67
C LEU A 108 9.65 -10.16 -9.14
N ILE A 109 8.92 -9.10 -9.46
CA ILE A 109 8.54 -8.74 -10.82
C ILE A 109 9.17 -7.38 -11.13
N TYR A 110 9.98 -7.32 -12.18
CA TYR A 110 10.62 -6.11 -12.66
C TYR A 110 10.07 -5.75 -14.03
N THR A 111 9.51 -4.56 -14.17
CA THR A 111 9.01 -4.03 -15.45
C THR A 111 10.02 -3.07 -16.03
N TYR A 112 10.31 -3.23 -17.31
CA TYR A 112 11.23 -2.39 -18.06
C TYR A 112 10.53 -1.77 -19.26
N HIS A 113 10.71 -0.47 -19.44
CA HIS A 113 10.16 0.27 -20.57
C HIS A 113 11.23 1.22 -21.12
N ASP A 114 11.52 1.10 -22.43
CA ASP A 114 12.44 1.98 -23.15
C ASP A 114 11.93 2.16 -24.58
N GLY A 115 11.45 3.35 -24.89
CA GLY A 115 10.82 3.66 -26.16
C GLY A 115 9.61 2.77 -26.44
N ASP A 116 9.68 1.95 -27.48
CA ASP A 116 8.63 1.00 -27.87
C ASP A 116 8.81 -0.40 -27.27
N VAL A 117 9.88 -0.60 -26.48
CA VAL A 117 10.18 -1.89 -25.85
C VAL A 117 9.61 -1.94 -24.44
N PHE A 118 8.75 -2.91 -24.20
CA PHE A 118 8.24 -3.24 -22.87
C PHE A 118 8.58 -4.69 -22.55
N ASP A 119 9.28 -4.92 -21.46
CA ASP A 119 9.67 -6.24 -20.98
C ASP A 119 9.27 -6.44 -19.53
N ILE A 120 8.94 -7.68 -19.15
CA ILE A 120 8.67 -8.10 -17.78
C ILE A 120 9.65 -9.22 -17.44
N TYR A 121 10.37 -9.05 -16.35
CA TYR A 121 11.28 -10.04 -15.80
C TYR A 121 10.75 -10.50 -14.45
N GLU A 122 10.81 -11.78 -14.18
CA GLU A 122 10.32 -12.38 -12.94
C GLU A 122 11.31 -13.40 -12.37
N GLY A 123 11.25 -13.61 -11.06
CA GLY A 123 12.05 -14.61 -10.37
C GLY A 123 11.75 -14.64 -8.87
N GLU A 124 12.19 -15.70 -8.19
CA GLU A 124 12.06 -15.80 -6.74
C GLU A 124 12.83 -14.67 -6.04
N PHE A 125 12.30 -14.19 -4.92
CA PHE A 125 13.00 -13.19 -4.11
C PHE A 125 14.33 -13.76 -3.57
N GLY A 126 15.43 -13.08 -3.92
CA GLY A 126 16.79 -13.54 -3.59
C GLY A 126 17.46 -14.37 -4.68
N ALA A 127 16.78 -14.68 -5.78
CA ALA A 127 17.42 -15.24 -6.96
C ALA A 127 18.45 -14.25 -7.53
N LYS A 128 19.53 -14.75 -8.12
CA LYS A 128 20.57 -13.92 -8.73
C LYS A 128 20.11 -13.27 -10.03
N GLU A 129 19.22 -13.91 -10.74
CA GLU A 129 18.72 -13.49 -12.05
C GLU A 129 17.21 -13.50 -12.10
N LEU A 130 16.66 -12.54 -12.83
CA LEU A 130 15.27 -12.50 -13.24
C LEU A 130 15.20 -12.85 -14.72
N VAL A 131 14.14 -13.53 -15.15
CA VAL A 131 13.98 -14.08 -16.50
C VAL A 131 12.73 -13.51 -17.13
N ASN A 132 12.77 -13.11 -18.40
CA ASN A 132 11.59 -12.74 -19.16
C ASN A 132 11.00 -13.93 -19.94
N SER A 133 9.85 -13.71 -20.60
CA SER A 133 9.15 -14.73 -21.39
C SER A 133 9.95 -15.31 -22.57
N THR A 134 10.99 -14.60 -23.03
CA THR A 134 11.88 -15.06 -24.12
C THR A 134 13.12 -15.80 -23.61
N GLY A 135 13.30 -15.94 -22.29
CA GLY A 135 14.46 -16.56 -21.67
C GLY A 135 15.67 -15.63 -21.50
N LYS A 136 15.52 -14.32 -21.75
CA LYS A 136 16.55 -13.32 -21.47
C LYS A 136 16.62 -13.09 -19.97
N THR A 137 17.84 -13.01 -19.43
CA THR A 137 18.09 -12.81 -18.00
C THR A 137 18.67 -11.43 -17.70
N ILE A 138 18.38 -10.92 -16.50
CA ILE A 138 18.98 -9.72 -15.93
C ILE A 138 19.40 -10.00 -14.49
N ASN A 139 20.43 -9.30 -14.00
CA ASN A 139 20.86 -9.41 -12.61
C ASN A 139 19.82 -8.78 -11.68
N SER A 140 19.29 -9.54 -10.72
CA SER A 140 18.24 -9.07 -9.81
C SER A 140 18.77 -8.01 -8.82
N PHE A 141 20.00 -8.19 -8.31
CA PHE A 141 20.59 -7.23 -7.38
C PHE A 141 20.79 -5.85 -8.01
N ASP A 142 21.33 -5.80 -9.24
CA ASP A 142 21.54 -4.54 -9.95
C ASP A 142 20.21 -3.81 -10.15
N LYS A 143 19.14 -4.53 -10.51
CA LYS A 143 17.83 -3.92 -10.72
C LYS A 143 17.15 -3.45 -9.43
N ILE A 144 17.29 -4.19 -8.35
CA ILE A 144 16.83 -3.75 -7.02
C ILE A 144 17.56 -2.47 -6.60
N ILE A 145 18.89 -2.44 -6.75
CA ILE A 145 19.69 -1.27 -6.39
C ILE A 145 19.38 -0.06 -7.28
N ASP A 146 19.21 -0.25 -8.58
CA ASP A 146 18.87 0.83 -9.50
C ASP A 146 17.53 1.48 -9.12
N VAL A 147 16.52 0.68 -8.81
CA VAL A 147 15.16 1.18 -8.54
C VAL A 147 15.01 1.73 -7.11
N MET A 148 15.54 1.02 -6.12
CA MET A 148 15.29 1.32 -4.71
C MET A 148 16.34 2.20 -4.06
N GLU A 149 17.56 2.22 -4.58
CA GLU A 149 18.70 2.88 -3.95
C GLU A 149 19.32 3.99 -4.80
N ALA A 150 18.69 4.33 -5.94
CA ALA A 150 19.22 5.28 -6.93
C ALA A 150 20.60 4.88 -7.49
N GLY A 151 20.82 3.57 -7.63
CA GLY A 151 22.02 2.99 -8.21
C GLY A 151 23.10 2.59 -7.21
N GLU A 152 24.07 1.83 -7.70
CA GLU A 152 25.12 1.21 -6.89
C GLU A 152 26.01 2.24 -6.16
N ILE A 153 26.26 3.39 -6.79
CA ILE A 153 27.10 4.45 -6.20
C ILE A 153 26.43 5.00 -4.94
N ALA A 154 25.17 5.39 -5.04
CA ALA A 154 24.41 5.93 -3.91
C ALA A 154 24.25 4.91 -2.77
N TYR A 155 24.05 3.64 -3.12
CA TYR A 155 24.01 2.55 -2.15
C TYR A 155 25.33 2.41 -1.38
N LYS A 156 26.48 2.39 -2.08
CA LYS A 156 27.81 2.25 -1.48
C LYS A 156 28.14 3.45 -0.60
N GLU A 157 27.90 4.67 -1.05
CA GLU A 157 28.14 5.87 -0.26
C GLU A 157 27.32 5.87 1.03
N ARG A 158 26.04 5.54 0.97
CA ARG A 158 25.17 5.47 2.14
C ARG A 158 25.62 4.39 3.12
N LYS A 159 26.01 3.23 2.62
CA LYS A 159 26.57 2.16 3.44
C LYS A 159 27.84 2.60 4.18
N ASN A 160 28.78 3.25 3.49
CA ASN A 160 30.02 3.75 4.08
C ASN A 160 29.75 4.80 5.17
N ILE A 161 28.84 5.74 4.92
CA ILE A 161 28.44 6.74 5.92
C ILE A 161 27.88 6.08 7.19
N TYR A 162 27.03 5.07 7.06
CA TYR A 162 26.50 4.37 8.22
C TYR A 162 27.56 3.57 8.98
N GLU A 163 28.53 2.99 8.29
CA GLU A 163 29.67 2.31 8.92
C GLU A 163 30.57 3.30 9.67
N ASP A 164 30.84 4.48 9.11
CA ASP A 164 31.64 5.54 9.72
C ASP A 164 30.97 6.12 10.99
N ILE A 165 29.63 6.32 10.97
CA ILE A 165 28.88 6.83 12.13
C ILE A 165 28.83 5.80 13.27
N LYS A 166 28.89 4.51 12.94
CA LYS A 166 28.80 3.42 13.92
C LYS A 166 30.09 3.20 14.72
N ASN A 167 31.26 3.59 14.16
CA ASN A 167 32.56 3.47 14.77
C ASN A 167 32.96 4.74 15.54
#